data_8b28e9c0031d1c96f749b33cf36ba38c
#
_entry.id   8b28e9c0031d1c96f749b33cf36ba38c
#
_cell.length_a   1.000
_cell.length_b   1.000
_cell.length_c   1.000
_cell.angle_alpha   90.00
_cell.angle_beta   90.00
_cell.angle_gamma   90.00
#
_symmetry.space_group_name_H-M   'P 1'
#
loop_
_entity.id
_entity.type
_entity.pdbx_description
1 polymer ?
#
loop_
_entity_poly.entity_id
_entity_poly.type
_entity_poly.pdbx_seq_one_letter_code
_entity_poly.pdbx_strand_id
1 'polypeptide(L)'
;RRFFRPRYGLLVRFFPPAWHAGDFGGSINFVDEIAAFKPLVGVYGNCDGQDVRLTYPEYQCFECEGKRVLMMHIGGRPGRYDYKARALMDRYSPDIFVCGHSHILMVKNDESRNLLYINPGACGLQGWQVERTALRVHIEDGKIFGMELFREHRTLQTR
;
A
#
# COMPACT_ATOMS: atom_id res chain seq x y z
N ARG A 1 9.18 0.39 -21.71
CA ARG A 1 8.14 0.09 -20.69
C ARG A 1 8.59 -1.15 -19.93
N ARG A 2 9.37 -0.98 -18.86
CA ARG A 2 9.70 -2.11 -17.98
C ARG A 2 8.61 -2.16 -16.90
N PHE A 3 7.64 -3.05 -17.08
CA PHE A 3 6.81 -3.51 -15.99
C PHE A 3 7.72 -4.28 -15.05
N PHE A 4 7.76 -3.88 -13.79
CA PHE A 4 8.43 -4.65 -12.75
C PHE A 4 7.60 -5.94 -12.58
N ARG A 5 8.09 -7.06 -13.10
CA ARG A 5 7.59 -8.38 -12.71
C ARG A 5 8.28 -8.70 -11.39
N PRO A 6 7.57 -8.80 -10.28
CA PRO A 6 8.18 -9.28 -9.05
C PRO A 6 8.82 -10.64 -9.34
N ARG A 7 10.04 -10.85 -8.91
CA ARG A 7 10.77 -12.15 -9.04
C ARG A 7 10.06 -13.34 -8.37
N TYR A 8 8.85 -13.15 -7.89
CA TYR A 8 8.09 -14.05 -7.02
C TYR A 8 6.91 -14.76 -7.71
N GLY A 9 6.88 -14.86 -9.02
CA GLY A 9 5.73 -15.36 -9.79
C GLY A 9 5.14 -16.71 -9.34
N LEU A 10 5.93 -17.59 -8.74
CA LEU A 10 5.46 -18.87 -8.23
C LEU A 10 5.04 -18.79 -6.75
N LEU A 11 5.75 -18.00 -5.94
CA LEU A 11 5.46 -17.83 -4.50
C LEU A 11 4.20 -16.99 -4.26
N VAL A 12 3.91 -16.01 -5.12
CA VAL A 12 2.72 -15.15 -5.03
C VAL A 12 1.41 -15.96 -5.13
N ARG A 13 1.42 -17.09 -5.83
CA ARG A 13 0.23 -17.95 -5.99
C ARG A 13 -0.10 -18.75 -4.72
N PHE A 14 0.88 -19.07 -3.88
CA PHE A 14 0.69 -19.80 -2.62
C PHE A 14 0.60 -18.87 -1.40
N PHE A 15 1.22 -17.69 -1.47
CA PHE A 15 1.25 -16.71 -0.39
C PHE A 15 0.96 -15.32 -0.98
N PRO A 16 -0.29 -14.85 -0.94
CA PRO A 16 -0.63 -13.52 -1.45
C PRO A 16 0.26 -12.47 -0.76
N PRO A 17 0.87 -11.53 -1.52
CA PRO A 17 1.81 -10.57 -0.97
C PRO A 17 1.13 -9.60 -0.01
N ALA A 18 1.89 -9.15 0.98
CA ALA A 18 1.54 -7.96 1.73
C ALA A 18 1.92 -6.70 0.93
N TRP A 19 1.05 -5.70 0.91
CA TRP A 19 1.33 -4.39 0.34
C TRP A 19 1.53 -3.39 1.47
N HIS A 20 2.66 -2.67 1.43
CA HIS A 20 2.99 -1.66 2.43
C HIS A 20 3.17 -0.29 1.79
N ALA A 21 2.28 0.63 2.13
CA ALA A 21 2.23 1.97 1.54
C ALA A 21 3.16 2.99 2.22
N GLY A 22 4.33 2.54 2.72
CA GLY A 22 5.37 3.39 3.32
C GLY A 22 5.22 3.65 4.81
N ASP A 23 6.25 4.28 5.38
CA ASP A 23 6.42 4.49 6.83
C ASP A 23 6.39 3.16 7.60
N PHE A 24 7.37 2.31 7.32
CA PHE A 24 7.50 0.98 7.94
C PHE A 24 7.67 1.05 9.47
N GLY A 25 8.16 2.17 9.98
CA GLY A 25 8.26 2.41 11.42
C GLY A 25 9.44 1.73 12.11
N GLY A 26 10.40 1.21 11.36
CA GLY A 26 11.61 0.56 11.86
C GLY A 26 12.77 0.66 10.91
N SER A 27 13.90 0.04 11.29
CA SER A 27 15.07 -0.12 10.43
C SER A 27 14.81 -1.14 9.32
N ILE A 28 15.74 -1.23 8.37
CA ILE A 28 15.68 -2.26 7.32
C ILE A 28 15.60 -3.67 7.89
N ASN A 29 16.25 -3.97 9.02
CA ASN A 29 16.17 -5.28 9.66
C ASN A 29 14.73 -5.64 10.06
N PHE A 30 13.95 -4.68 10.56
CA PHE A 30 12.54 -4.89 10.86
C PHE A 30 11.70 -5.13 9.60
N VAL A 31 12.03 -4.43 8.52
CA VAL A 31 11.36 -4.63 7.23
C VAL A 31 11.69 -6.01 6.66
N ASP A 32 12.94 -6.48 6.81
CA ASP A 32 13.38 -7.81 6.40
C ASP A 32 12.65 -8.91 7.18
N GLU A 33 12.38 -8.70 8.47
CA GLU A 33 11.55 -9.63 9.28
C GLU A 33 10.14 -9.76 8.71
N ILE A 34 9.52 -8.64 8.34
CA ILE A 34 8.19 -8.64 7.69
C ILE A 34 8.27 -9.38 6.35
N ALA A 35 9.29 -9.10 5.53
CA ALA A 35 9.47 -9.71 4.23
C ALA A 35 9.78 -11.22 4.31
N ALA A 36 10.44 -11.68 5.38
CA ALA A 36 10.68 -13.10 5.64
C ALA A 36 9.39 -13.83 6.02
N PHE A 37 8.46 -13.15 6.70
CA PHE A 37 7.18 -13.72 7.08
C PHE A 37 6.23 -13.85 5.88
N LYS A 38 6.24 -12.88 4.96
CA LYS A 38 5.33 -12.84 3.81
C LYS A 38 5.95 -12.06 2.65
N PRO A 39 5.78 -12.48 1.38
CA PRO A 39 6.22 -11.68 0.24
C PRO A 39 5.71 -10.24 0.37
N LEU A 40 6.61 -9.27 0.27
CA LEU A 40 6.33 -7.86 0.54
C LEU A 40 6.52 -7.01 -0.71
N VAL A 41 5.47 -6.31 -1.10
CA VAL A 41 5.52 -5.24 -2.10
C VAL A 41 5.37 -3.93 -1.34
N GLY A 42 6.38 -3.08 -1.34
CA GLY A 42 6.41 -1.87 -0.54
C GLY A 42 6.92 -0.64 -1.28
N VAL A 43 6.59 0.52 -0.75
CA VAL A 43 7.18 1.81 -1.11
C VAL A 43 7.70 2.47 0.16
N TYR A 44 8.69 3.35 0.05
CA TYR A 44 9.10 4.11 1.22
C TYR A 44 8.14 5.27 1.52
N GLY A 45 8.07 5.68 2.78
CA GLY A 45 7.35 6.85 3.25
C GLY A 45 8.29 7.99 3.69
N ASN A 46 7.70 9.06 4.16
CA ASN A 46 8.48 10.25 4.57
C ASN A 46 9.22 10.04 5.90
N CYS A 47 8.76 9.14 6.76
CA CYS A 47 9.41 8.82 8.03
C CYS A 47 10.46 7.69 7.91
N ASP A 48 10.53 7.00 6.77
CA ASP A 48 11.50 5.92 6.57
C ASP A 48 12.92 6.44 6.43
N GLY A 49 13.88 5.73 7.03
CA GLY A 49 15.31 5.99 6.96
C GLY A 49 15.92 5.75 5.59
N GLN A 50 17.19 6.14 5.44
CA GLN A 50 17.91 6.01 4.18
C GLN A 50 18.06 4.55 3.74
N ASP A 51 18.25 3.63 4.67
CA ASP A 51 18.36 2.19 4.44
C ASP A 51 17.10 1.62 3.75
N VAL A 52 15.91 1.98 4.25
CA VAL A 52 14.63 1.61 3.65
C VAL A 52 14.44 2.26 2.28
N ARG A 53 14.79 3.54 2.14
CA ARG A 53 14.67 4.28 0.86
C ARG A 53 15.60 3.78 -0.24
N LEU A 54 16.72 3.18 0.11
CA LEU A 54 17.63 2.54 -0.85
C LEU A 54 17.10 1.17 -1.31
N THR A 55 16.26 0.53 -0.50
CA THR A 55 15.71 -0.81 -0.76
C THR A 55 14.35 -0.77 -1.44
N TYR A 56 13.48 0.15 -1.03
CA TYR A 56 12.11 0.30 -1.56
C TYR A 56 11.98 1.60 -2.38
N PRO A 57 11.29 1.58 -3.51
CA PRO A 57 11.11 2.76 -4.36
C PRO A 57 10.07 3.75 -3.78
N GLU A 58 10.03 4.97 -4.32
CA GLU A 58 9.03 5.99 -3.98
C GLU A 58 7.60 5.57 -4.38
N TYR A 59 7.49 4.86 -5.51
CA TYR A 59 6.22 4.29 -5.99
C TYR A 59 6.46 2.97 -6.70
N GLN A 60 5.43 2.15 -6.77
CA GLN A 60 5.42 0.93 -7.59
C GLN A 60 4.16 0.87 -8.44
N CYS A 61 4.32 0.40 -9.67
CA CYS A 61 3.20 0.03 -10.53
C CYS A 61 3.38 -1.44 -10.93
N PHE A 62 2.43 -2.28 -10.56
CA PHE A 62 2.49 -3.73 -10.77
C PHE A 62 1.12 -4.30 -11.12
N GLU A 63 1.10 -5.54 -11.59
CA GLU A 63 -0.13 -6.27 -11.86
C GLU A 63 -0.41 -7.28 -10.74
N CYS A 64 -1.68 -7.35 -10.35
CA CYS A 64 -2.22 -8.31 -9.39
C CYS A 64 -3.53 -8.87 -9.93
N GLU A 65 -3.56 -10.17 -10.25
CA GLU A 65 -4.76 -10.87 -10.74
C GLU A 65 -5.50 -10.10 -11.87
N GLY A 66 -4.75 -9.59 -12.86
CA GLY A 66 -5.31 -8.82 -13.98
C GLY A 66 -5.69 -7.37 -13.67
N LYS A 67 -5.41 -6.89 -12.46
CA LYS A 67 -5.57 -5.48 -12.07
C LYS A 67 -4.22 -4.76 -12.03
N ARG A 68 -4.17 -3.57 -12.59
CA ARG A 68 -3.02 -2.68 -12.46
C ARG A 68 -3.11 -1.88 -11.17
N VAL A 69 -2.11 -2.05 -10.32
CA VAL A 69 -2.01 -1.41 -9.02
C VAL A 69 -0.91 -0.36 -9.08
N LEU A 70 -1.23 0.87 -8.71
CA LEU A 70 -0.26 1.93 -8.45
C LEU A 70 -0.23 2.15 -6.94
N MET A 71 0.95 2.10 -6.35
CA MET A 71 1.16 2.33 -4.91
C MET A 71 2.21 3.41 -4.70
N MET A 72 1.94 4.34 -3.79
CA MET A 72 2.90 5.34 -3.28
C MET A 72 2.47 5.80 -1.88
N HIS A 73 3.40 6.39 -1.12
CA HIS A 73 3.08 6.81 0.25
C HIS A 73 2.19 8.04 0.30
N ILE A 74 2.60 9.15 -0.29
CA ILE A 74 1.85 10.42 -0.28
C ILE A 74 1.01 10.54 -1.54
N GLY A 75 -0.26 10.16 -1.46
CA GLY A 75 -1.15 10.12 -2.62
C GLY A 75 -2.27 11.16 -2.63
N GLY A 76 -2.56 11.75 -1.48
CA GLY A 76 -3.75 12.57 -1.32
C GLY A 76 -5.04 11.73 -1.23
N ARG A 77 -6.14 12.21 -1.78
CA ARG A 77 -7.45 11.53 -1.75
C ARG A 77 -8.28 11.86 -3.00
N PRO A 78 -9.32 11.10 -3.30
CA PRO A 78 -10.23 11.40 -4.41
C PRO A 78 -10.74 12.84 -4.37
N GLY A 79 -10.60 13.53 -5.51
CA GLY A 79 -10.89 14.94 -5.66
C GLY A 79 -9.77 15.88 -5.20
N ARG A 80 -8.75 15.39 -4.48
CA ARG A 80 -7.62 16.20 -3.98
C ARG A 80 -6.33 15.38 -3.90
N TYR A 81 -5.95 14.77 -5.02
CA TYR A 81 -4.71 14.00 -5.13
C TYR A 81 -3.46 14.88 -5.11
N ASP A 82 -2.38 14.33 -4.57
CA ASP A 82 -1.05 14.91 -4.72
C ASP A 82 -0.67 15.06 -6.20
N TYR A 83 0.16 16.04 -6.54
CA TYR A 83 0.53 16.33 -7.93
C TYR A 83 1.30 15.18 -8.58
N LYS A 84 2.22 14.53 -7.82
CA LYS A 84 2.96 13.36 -8.32
C LYS A 84 2.03 12.17 -8.53
N ALA A 85 1.10 11.94 -7.60
CA ALA A 85 0.10 10.89 -7.72
C ALA A 85 -0.74 11.06 -8.99
N ARG A 86 -1.19 12.29 -9.29
CA ARG A 86 -1.94 12.58 -10.52
C ARG A 86 -1.12 12.27 -11.77
N ALA A 87 0.11 12.73 -11.83
CA ALA A 87 0.99 12.48 -12.97
C ALA A 87 1.25 10.98 -13.20
N LEU A 88 1.42 10.21 -12.10
CA LEU A 88 1.58 8.76 -12.18
C LEU A 88 0.29 8.05 -12.59
N MET A 89 -0.86 8.46 -12.07
CA MET A 89 -2.16 7.93 -12.51
C MET A 89 -2.41 8.20 -13.99
N ASP A 90 -2.11 9.40 -14.49
CA ASP A 90 -2.27 9.75 -15.90
C ASP A 90 -1.34 8.92 -16.81
N ARG A 91 -0.14 8.60 -16.30
CA ARG A 91 0.85 7.78 -17.00
C ARG A 91 0.50 6.30 -17.04
N TYR A 92 0.02 5.75 -15.95
CA TYR A 92 -0.14 4.30 -15.76
C TYR A 92 -1.59 3.82 -15.88
N SER A 93 -2.57 4.71 -15.74
CA SER A 93 -4.00 4.39 -15.75
C SER A 93 -4.31 3.17 -14.86
N PRO A 94 -4.06 3.25 -13.53
CA PRO A 94 -4.25 2.11 -12.65
C PRO A 94 -5.74 1.80 -12.43
N ASP A 95 -6.05 0.53 -12.20
CA ASP A 95 -7.37 0.08 -11.72
C ASP A 95 -7.52 0.30 -10.21
N ILE A 96 -6.39 0.21 -9.48
CA ILE A 96 -6.33 0.37 -8.03
C ILE A 96 -5.21 1.35 -7.70
N PHE A 97 -5.52 2.34 -6.87
CA PHE A 97 -4.52 3.24 -6.31
C PHE A 97 -4.45 3.08 -4.80
N VAL A 98 -3.26 2.73 -4.30
CA VAL A 98 -3.00 2.51 -2.87
C VAL A 98 -2.06 3.59 -2.35
N CYS A 99 -2.44 4.25 -1.25
CA CYS A 99 -1.54 5.18 -0.57
C CYS A 99 -1.71 5.12 0.96
N GLY A 100 -0.81 5.77 1.69
CA GLY A 100 -0.78 5.86 3.15
C GLY A 100 -0.80 7.29 3.66
N HIS A 101 0.16 7.63 4.51
CA HIS A 101 0.51 8.95 5.04
C HIS A 101 -0.56 9.60 5.95
N SER A 102 -1.82 9.67 5.51
CA SER A 102 -2.88 10.34 6.27
C SER A 102 -3.34 9.57 7.51
N HIS A 103 -3.01 8.28 7.61
CA HIS A 103 -3.52 7.35 8.63
C HIS A 103 -5.05 7.21 8.65
N ILE A 104 -5.73 7.69 7.62
CA ILE A 104 -7.20 7.65 7.52
C ILE A 104 -7.61 6.48 6.64
N LEU A 105 -8.26 5.48 7.23
CA LEU A 105 -8.87 4.40 6.48
C LEU A 105 -9.89 4.95 5.48
N MET A 106 -9.67 4.69 4.21
CA MET A 106 -10.59 5.09 3.14
C MET A 106 -10.52 4.12 1.97
N VAL A 107 -11.65 3.57 1.59
CA VAL A 107 -11.84 2.80 0.36
C VAL A 107 -12.96 3.47 -0.43
N LYS A 108 -12.66 3.89 -1.65
CA LYS A 108 -13.63 4.64 -2.46
C LYS A 108 -13.41 4.40 -3.96
N ASN A 109 -14.49 4.15 -4.69
CA ASN A 109 -14.46 4.24 -6.15
C ASN A 109 -14.34 5.71 -6.55
N ASP A 110 -13.32 6.03 -7.32
CA ASP A 110 -13.17 7.32 -7.98
C ASP A 110 -13.65 7.19 -9.42
N GLU A 111 -14.91 7.53 -9.66
CA GLU A 111 -15.54 7.45 -10.98
C GLU A 111 -14.85 8.38 -11.98
N SER A 112 -14.33 9.53 -11.53
CA SER A 112 -13.65 10.50 -12.39
C SER A 112 -12.37 9.95 -13.01
N ARG A 113 -11.76 8.94 -12.38
CA ARG A 113 -10.53 8.27 -12.82
C ARG A 113 -10.72 6.79 -13.12
N ASN A 114 -11.93 6.28 -12.94
CA ASN A 114 -12.27 4.87 -13.11
C ASN A 114 -11.30 3.94 -12.36
N LEU A 115 -11.04 4.24 -11.08
CA LEU A 115 -10.15 3.47 -10.22
C LEU A 115 -10.72 3.27 -8.81
N LEU A 116 -10.28 2.21 -8.15
CA LEU A 116 -10.50 1.99 -6.73
C LEU A 116 -9.37 2.65 -5.93
N TYR A 117 -9.71 3.65 -5.13
CA TYR A 117 -8.80 4.27 -4.17
C TYR A 117 -8.80 3.48 -2.86
N ILE A 118 -7.62 3.18 -2.33
CA ILE A 118 -7.42 2.49 -1.06
C ILE A 118 -6.38 3.23 -0.21
N ASN A 119 -6.77 3.64 0.98
CA ASN A 119 -5.86 3.95 2.07
C ASN A 119 -6.23 3.01 3.23
N PRO A 120 -5.35 2.09 3.64
CA PRO A 120 -5.69 1.10 4.66
C PRO A 120 -5.70 1.67 6.09
N GLY A 121 -5.45 2.97 6.26
CA GLY A 121 -5.17 3.57 7.55
C GLY A 121 -3.75 3.30 8.02
N ALA A 122 -3.56 3.10 9.30
CA ALA A 122 -2.25 2.80 9.88
C ALA A 122 -2.31 1.57 10.79
N CYS A 123 -1.45 0.60 10.55
CA CYS A 123 -1.34 -0.62 11.37
C CYS A 123 -0.35 -0.46 12.53
N GLY A 124 0.48 0.57 12.54
CA GLY A 124 1.47 0.85 13.56
C GLY A 124 0.92 1.54 14.81
N LEU A 125 1.80 1.67 15.81
CA LEU A 125 1.47 2.34 17.09
C LEU A 125 1.76 3.84 17.09
N GLN A 126 2.51 4.34 16.11
CA GLN A 126 2.87 5.75 16.01
C GLN A 126 1.82 6.53 15.23
N GLY A 127 1.69 7.81 15.56
CA GLY A 127 0.75 8.72 14.90
C GLY A 127 -0.41 9.13 15.81
N TRP A 128 -1.37 9.82 15.25
CA TRP A 128 -2.52 10.40 15.94
C TRP A 128 -3.79 9.53 15.90
N GLN A 129 -3.77 8.44 15.11
CA GLN A 129 -4.90 7.52 14.99
C GLN A 129 -5.16 6.79 16.33
N VAL A 130 -6.43 6.58 16.64
CA VAL A 130 -6.87 5.84 17.84
C VAL A 130 -7.06 4.34 17.56
N GLU A 131 -7.16 3.96 16.30
CA GLU A 131 -7.32 2.58 15.86
C GLU A 131 -6.18 2.19 14.91
N ARG A 132 -5.74 0.96 15.05
CA ARG A 132 -4.87 0.29 14.07
C ARG A 132 -5.74 -0.40 13.05
N THR A 133 -5.44 -0.20 11.77
CA THR A 133 -6.24 -0.79 10.70
C THR A 133 -5.35 -1.42 9.64
N ALA A 134 -5.86 -2.48 9.02
CA ALA A 134 -5.31 -3.10 7.83
C ALA A 134 -6.44 -3.68 6.98
N LEU A 135 -6.21 -3.87 5.70
CA LEU A 135 -7.18 -4.42 4.77
C LEU A 135 -6.66 -5.71 4.14
N ARG A 136 -7.53 -6.70 4.00
CA ARG A 136 -7.34 -7.82 3.09
C ARG A 136 -8.27 -7.64 1.90
N VAL A 137 -7.70 -7.62 0.70
CA VAL A 137 -8.44 -7.44 -0.56
C VAL A 137 -8.41 -8.75 -1.33
N HIS A 138 -9.56 -9.24 -1.73
CA HIS A 138 -9.71 -10.46 -2.53
C HIS A 138 -9.87 -10.08 -3.99
N ILE A 139 -8.87 -10.45 -4.79
CA ILE A 139 -8.82 -10.20 -6.24
C ILE A 139 -8.60 -11.53 -6.94
N GLU A 140 -9.43 -11.83 -7.94
CA GLU A 140 -9.32 -13.01 -8.78
C GLU A 140 -9.85 -12.69 -10.17
N ASP A 141 -9.13 -13.12 -11.21
CA ASP A 141 -9.52 -12.94 -12.62
C ASP A 141 -9.95 -11.51 -12.97
N GLY A 142 -9.23 -10.52 -12.48
CA GLY A 142 -9.51 -9.11 -12.74
C GLY A 142 -10.71 -8.54 -12.00
N LYS A 143 -11.26 -9.26 -11.02
CA LYS A 143 -12.39 -8.81 -10.21
C LYS A 143 -12.03 -8.69 -8.75
N ILE A 144 -12.49 -7.63 -8.12
CA ILE A 144 -12.44 -7.47 -6.66
C ILE A 144 -13.78 -7.91 -6.11
N PHE A 145 -13.82 -9.01 -5.33
CA PHE A 145 -15.06 -9.60 -4.86
C PHE A 145 -15.22 -9.60 -3.34
N GLY A 146 -14.21 -9.15 -2.62
CA GLY A 146 -14.29 -9.05 -1.17
C GLY A 146 -13.20 -8.17 -0.58
N MET A 147 -13.51 -7.61 0.58
CA MET A 147 -12.56 -6.84 1.37
C MET A 147 -12.86 -7.04 2.84
N GLU A 148 -11.82 -7.42 3.60
CA GLU A 148 -11.92 -7.60 5.05
C GLU A 148 -11.14 -6.49 5.73
N LEU A 149 -11.73 -5.88 6.75
CA LEU A 149 -11.09 -4.88 7.59
C LEU A 149 -10.62 -5.52 8.89
N PHE A 150 -9.30 -5.48 9.12
CA PHE A 150 -8.75 -5.64 10.47
C PHE A 150 -8.81 -4.30 11.18
N ARG A 151 -9.32 -4.30 12.41
CA ARG A 151 -9.42 -3.13 13.26
C ARG A 151 -9.11 -3.50 14.70
N GLU A 152 -8.22 -2.76 15.32
CA GLU A 152 -7.84 -2.93 16.73
C GLU A 152 -7.68 -1.56 17.38
N HIS A 153 -8.26 -1.40 18.56
CA HIS A 153 -8.07 -0.16 19.34
C HIS A 153 -6.61 -0.05 19.78
N ARG A 154 -5.99 1.10 19.58
CA ARG A 154 -4.63 1.35 20.01
C ARG A 154 -4.59 1.50 21.53
N THR A 155 -4.11 0.47 22.22
CA THR A 155 -3.82 0.59 23.65
C THR A 155 -2.58 1.48 23.80
N LEU A 156 -2.77 2.70 24.30
CA LEU A 156 -1.65 3.54 24.70
C LEU A 156 -0.97 2.84 25.86
N GLN A 157 0.27 2.36 25.66
CA GLN A 157 1.11 1.98 26.79
C GLN A 157 1.36 3.27 27.58
N THR A 158 0.69 3.42 28.70
CA THR A 158 1.05 4.41 29.72
C THR A 158 2.46 4.09 30.18
N ARG A 159 3.41 4.95 29.80
CA ARG A 159 4.77 4.96 30.33
C ARG A 159 4.74 5.48 31.77
#